data_8a9a829721ad5369247e48e0c9c70c58
#
_entry.id   8a9a829721ad5369247e48e0c9c70c58
#
_cell.length_a   1.000
_cell.length_b   1.000
_cell.length_c   1.000
_cell.angle_alpha   90.00
_cell.angle_beta   90.00
_cell.angle_gamma   90.00
#
_symmetry.space_group_name_H-M   'P 1'
#
loop_
_entity.id
_entity.type
_entity.pdbx_description
1 polymer ?
#
loop_
_entity_poly.entity_id
_entity_poly.type
_entity_poly.pdbx_seq_one_letter_code
_entity_poly.pdbx_strand_id
1 'polypeptide(L)'
;MALMVSASTALAGEFSAVVNGRSIHLGSSEDWNENNLGLGVEYEFASQSRWRTRLMANGFQDSNETMSYMAGGGLHRNLFATDRLRGFYVDAGLNAFFMTREDVDDGRPFPGVLPSLTVGNRYLGLNLTYLPKQAVEKFTATRMQDQSTSGIIFLQFKFSMNP
;
A
#
# COMPACT_ATOMS: atom_id res chain seq x y z
N MET A 1 -28.98 28.03 -31.58
CA MET A 1 -28.57 26.64 -31.32
C MET A 1 -27.55 26.65 -30.19
N ALA A 2 -28.00 26.44 -28.95
CA ALA A 2 -27.12 26.51 -27.78
C ALA A 2 -26.47 25.13 -27.59
N LEU A 3 -25.14 25.07 -27.70
CA LEU A 3 -24.37 23.88 -27.32
C LEU A 3 -24.40 23.74 -25.81
N MET A 4 -25.20 22.83 -25.30
CA MET A 4 -25.06 22.40 -23.89
C MET A 4 -23.79 21.54 -23.80
N VAL A 5 -22.73 22.13 -23.28
CA VAL A 5 -21.56 21.39 -22.81
C VAL A 5 -21.98 20.72 -21.51
N SER A 6 -22.35 19.44 -21.60
CA SER A 6 -22.51 18.59 -20.42
C SER A 6 -21.15 18.46 -19.74
N ALA A 7 -20.90 19.25 -18.71
CA ALA A 7 -19.80 19.00 -17.79
C ALA A 7 -20.05 17.63 -17.14
N SER A 8 -19.36 16.60 -17.59
CA SER A 8 -19.27 15.34 -16.86
C SER A 8 -18.74 15.68 -15.49
N THR A 9 -19.58 15.55 -14.47
CA THR A 9 -19.12 15.55 -13.07
C THR A 9 -18.13 14.40 -12.97
N ALA A 10 -16.85 14.72 -13.03
CA ALA A 10 -15.82 13.78 -12.69
C ALA A 10 -16.17 13.29 -11.30
N LEU A 11 -16.44 11.99 -11.16
CA LEU A 11 -16.67 11.39 -9.86
C LEU A 11 -15.39 11.67 -9.07
N ALA A 12 -15.47 12.60 -8.13
CA ALA A 12 -14.34 12.96 -7.29
C ALA A 12 -13.96 11.73 -6.47
N GLY A 13 -12.72 11.28 -6.60
CA GLY A 13 -12.18 10.20 -5.79
C GLY A 13 -11.89 10.69 -4.36
N GLU A 14 -11.34 9.80 -3.56
CA GLU A 14 -11.03 10.05 -2.15
C GLU A 14 -9.52 10.10 -1.94
N PHE A 15 -9.05 11.16 -1.28
CA PHE A 15 -7.68 11.25 -0.77
C PHE A 15 -7.59 10.73 0.66
N SER A 16 -6.51 10.01 0.93
CA SER A 16 -6.18 9.56 2.27
C SER A 16 -4.71 9.87 2.57
N ALA A 17 -4.44 10.32 3.79
CA ALA A 17 -3.10 10.29 4.34
C ALA A 17 -2.77 8.86 4.76
N VAL A 18 -1.56 8.41 4.48
CA VAL A 18 -1.06 7.09 4.87
C VAL A 18 0.09 7.27 5.85
N VAL A 19 0.00 6.62 6.99
CA VAL A 19 1.06 6.54 7.99
C VAL A 19 1.61 5.13 7.95
N ASN A 20 2.87 4.99 7.59
CA ASN A 20 3.54 3.71 7.64
C ASN A 20 3.83 3.36 9.11
N GLY A 21 3.52 2.15 9.49
CA GLY A 21 3.61 1.69 10.86
C GLY A 21 4.77 0.71 11.04
N ARG A 22 4.47 -0.55 10.95
CA ARG A 22 5.38 -1.62 11.35
C ARG A 22 5.52 -2.68 10.28
N SER A 23 6.72 -3.23 10.12
CA SER A 23 6.96 -4.52 9.47
C SER A 23 7.11 -5.60 10.53
N ILE A 24 6.67 -6.81 10.22
CA ILE A 24 6.80 -8.00 11.07
C ILE A 24 7.51 -9.05 10.24
N HIS A 25 8.74 -9.40 10.64
CA HIS A 25 9.54 -10.43 9.99
C HIS A 25 9.20 -11.81 10.56
N LEU A 26 8.49 -12.62 9.77
CA LEU A 26 8.02 -13.94 10.21
C LEU A 26 9.16 -14.96 10.22
N GLY A 27 9.41 -15.55 11.38
CA GLY A 27 10.43 -16.59 11.55
C GLY A 27 11.87 -16.07 11.52
N SER A 28 12.10 -14.76 11.56
CA SER A 28 13.42 -14.17 11.62
C SER A 28 14.11 -14.46 12.96
N SER A 29 15.39 -14.75 12.91
CA SER A 29 16.30 -14.77 14.06
C SER A 29 17.12 -13.48 14.18
N GLU A 30 17.04 -12.59 13.20
CA GLU A 30 17.71 -11.30 13.17
C GLU A 30 16.91 -10.22 13.87
N ASP A 31 17.61 -9.24 14.43
CA ASP A 31 17.00 -8.07 15.09
C ASP A 31 16.81 -6.94 14.06
N TRP A 32 15.73 -7.05 13.29
CA TRP A 32 15.36 -6.05 12.28
C TRP A 32 14.72 -4.81 12.90
N ASN A 33 14.98 -3.64 12.32
CA ASN A 33 14.15 -2.49 12.61
C ASN A 33 12.74 -2.70 12.03
N GLU A 34 11.80 -3.02 12.90
CA GLU A 34 10.39 -3.21 12.53
C GLU A 34 9.58 -1.91 12.54
N ASN A 35 10.14 -0.79 13.00
CA ASN A 35 9.47 0.50 13.03
C ASN A 35 9.73 1.27 11.73
N ASN A 36 8.89 1.03 10.74
CA ASN A 36 9.01 1.63 9.41
C ASN A 36 8.24 2.96 9.33
N LEU A 37 8.57 3.90 10.22
CA LEU A 37 7.88 5.18 10.27
C LEU A 37 8.01 5.92 8.95
N GLY A 38 6.90 6.48 8.49
CA GLY A 38 6.85 7.23 7.25
C GLY A 38 5.47 7.74 6.93
N LEU A 39 5.41 8.56 5.89
CA LEU A 39 4.17 9.21 5.46
C LEU A 39 3.96 8.99 3.97
N GLY A 40 2.72 8.96 3.58
CA GLY A 40 2.32 8.86 2.19
C GLY A 40 0.93 9.39 1.94
N VAL A 41 0.55 9.28 0.70
CA VAL A 41 -0.80 9.61 0.23
C VAL A 41 -1.34 8.47 -0.63
N GLU A 42 -2.63 8.27 -0.55
CA GLU A 42 -3.37 7.37 -1.42
C GLU A 42 -4.55 8.13 -2.02
N TYR A 43 -4.79 7.92 -3.30
CA TYR A 43 -5.97 8.42 -4.01
C TYR A 43 -6.76 7.23 -4.54
N GLU A 44 -8.00 7.07 -4.09
CA GLU A 44 -8.93 6.06 -4.60
C GLU A 44 -9.88 6.71 -5.61
N PHE A 45 -9.91 6.19 -6.82
CA PHE A 45 -10.85 6.64 -7.85
C PHE A 45 -12.28 6.25 -7.49
N ALA A 46 -13.21 7.16 -7.66
CA ALA A 46 -14.61 6.84 -7.47
C ALA A 46 -15.05 5.72 -8.44
N SER A 47 -15.76 4.74 -7.90
CA SER A 47 -16.21 3.59 -8.67
C SER A 47 -17.59 3.14 -8.19
N GLN A 48 -18.46 2.85 -9.12
CA GLN A 48 -19.77 2.22 -8.85
C GLN A 48 -19.69 0.68 -8.84
N SER A 49 -18.54 0.13 -9.19
CA SER A 49 -18.30 -1.30 -9.19
C SER A 49 -17.70 -1.79 -7.86
N ARG A 50 -17.59 -3.10 -7.72
CA ARG A 50 -16.83 -3.69 -6.60
C ARG A 50 -15.31 -3.57 -6.80
N TRP A 51 -14.84 -3.10 -7.95
CA TRP A 51 -13.43 -2.88 -8.21
C TRP A 51 -13.05 -1.44 -7.89
N ARG A 52 -11.96 -1.28 -7.17
CA ARG A 52 -11.42 -0.01 -6.73
C ARG A 52 -10.01 0.14 -7.26
N THR A 53 -9.76 1.23 -7.96
CA THR A 53 -8.42 1.57 -8.44
C THR A 53 -7.83 2.62 -7.51
N ARG A 54 -6.57 2.45 -7.12
CA ARG A 54 -5.86 3.35 -6.21
C ARG A 54 -4.53 3.75 -6.80
N LEU A 55 -4.11 4.98 -6.50
CA LEU A 55 -2.73 5.44 -6.68
C LEU A 55 -2.14 5.70 -5.30
N MET A 56 -0.83 5.45 -5.15
CA MET A 56 -0.15 5.64 -3.88
C MET A 56 1.25 6.20 -4.07
N ALA A 57 1.70 6.98 -3.11
CA ALA A 57 3.08 7.42 -2.97
C ALA A 57 3.44 7.49 -1.49
N ASN A 58 4.57 6.91 -1.10
CA ASN A 58 5.04 6.82 0.28
C ASN A 58 6.53 7.06 0.37
N GLY A 59 6.97 7.67 1.49
CA GLY A 59 8.35 7.68 1.94
C GLY A 59 8.40 7.16 3.37
N PHE A 60 9.29 6.21 3.66
CA PHE A 60 9.38 5.58 4.97
C PHE A 60 10.80 5.09 5.27
N GLN A 61 11.12 4.96 6.54
CA GLN A 61 12.33 4.30 7.00
C GLN A 61 12.16 2.79 6.86
N ASP A 62 13.08 2.14 6.17
CA ASP A 62 13.04 0.68 5.98
C ASP A 62 13.68 -0.08 7.15
N SER A 63 13.75 -1.40 7.03
CA SER A 63 14.31 -2.26 8.09
C SER A 63 15.82 -2.10 8.27
N ASN A 64 16.52 -1.43 7.35
CA ASN A 64 17.95 -1.08 7.45
C ASN A 64 18.16 0.35 7.94
N GLU A 65 17.10 1.00 8.45
CA GLU A 65 17.12 2.39 8.94
C GLU A 65 17.41 3.44 7.87
N THR A 66 17.31 3.07 6.59
CA THR A 66 17.48 3.99 5.46
C THR A 66 16.13 4.45 4.90
N MET A 67 16.14 5.57 4.17
CA MET A 67 14.91 6.10 3.57
C MET A 67 14.59 5.39 2.26
N SER A 68 13.40 4.83 2.20
CA SER A 68 12.83 4.20 1.02
C SER A 68 11.64 4.99 0.49
N TYR A 69 11.49 5.06 -0.83
CA TYR A 69 10.37 5.74 -1.48
C TYR A 69 9.65 4.77 -2.41
N MET A 70 8.33 4.85 -2.42
CA MET A 70 7.49 3.98 -3.23
C MET A 70 6.40 4.80 -3.89
N ALA A 71 6.15 4.56 -5.19
CA ALA A 71 5.01 5.12 -5.91
C ALA A 71 4.42 4.07 -6.86
N GLY A 72 3.10 4.03 -6.96
CA GLY A 72 2.45 3.03 -7.80
C GLY A 72 0.94 3.11 -7.78
N GLY A 73 0.31 2.02 -8.18
CA GLY A 73 -1.14 1.89 -8.19
C GLY A 73 -1.60 0.48 -7.83
N GLY A 74 -2.86 0.38 -7.44
CA GLY A 74 -3.46 -0.87 -7.01
C GLY A 74 -4.84 -1.10 -7.63
N LEU A 75 -5.17 -2.36 -7.82
CA LEU A 75 -6.50 -2.81 -8.16
C LEU A 75 -7.01 -3.74 -7.07
N HIS A 76 -8.08 -3.31 -6.40
CA HIS A 76 -8.67 -4.00 -5.27
C HIS A 76 -10.11 -4.37 -5.57
N ARG A 77 -10.56 -5.46 -5.00
CA ARG A 77 -11.97 -5.88 -5.03
C ARG A 77 -12.56 -5.73 -3.65
N ASN A 78 -13.70 -5.04 -3.55
CA ASN A 78 -14.47 -5.01 -2.33
C ASN A 78 -15.10 -6.39 -2.09
N LEU A 79 -14.66 -7.04 -1.02
CA LEU A 79 -15.14 -8.36 -0.61
C LEU A 79 -16.37 -8.25 0.27
N PHE A 80 -16.39 -7.21 1.12
CA PHE A 80 -17.47 -6.95 2.05
C PHE A 80 -17.62 -5.44 2.28
N ALA A 81 -18.85 -4.95 2.33
CA ALA A 81 -19.18 -3.60 2.76
C ALA A 81 -20.52 -3.58 3.47
N THR A 82 -20.65 -2.71 4.46
CA THR A 82 -21.91 -2.45 5.17
C THR A 82 -21.99 -1.00 5.60
N ASP A 83 -23.17 -0.41 5.63
CA ASP A 83 -23.40 0.95 6.14
C ASP A 83 -23.28 1.04 7.66
N ARG A 84 -23.32 -0.11 8.34
CA ARG A 84 -23.06 -0.19 9.79
C ARG A 84 -21.58 0.13 10.08
N LEU A 85 -21.28 0.45 11.33
CA LEU A 85 -19.93 0.76 11.80
C LEU A 85 -19.24 1.85 10.96
N ARG A 86 -20.03 2.88 10.56
CA ARG A 86 -19.55 4.03 9.78
C ARG A 86 -19.04 3.64 8.39
N GLY A 87 -19.71 2.69 7.74
CA GLY A 87 -19.33 2.24 6.41
C GLY A 87 -18.15 1.27 6.41
N PHE A 88 -18.20 0.24 7.27
CA PHE A 88 -17.14 -0.77 7.35
C PHE A 88 -16.99 -1.52 6.04
N TYR A 89 -15.74 -1.74 5.63
CA TYR A 89 -15.42 -2.48 4.39
C TYR A 89 -14.17 -3.36 4.56
N VAL A 90 -14.08 -4.34 3.67
CA VAL A 90 -12.91 -5.21 3.48
C VAL A 90 -12.62 -5.29 1.97
N ASP A 91 -11.43 -4.87 1.58
CA ASP A 91 -10.95 -4.94 0.20
C ASP A 91 -9.71 -5.82 0.13
N ALA A 92 -9.59 -6.63 -0.93
CA ALA A 92 -8.36 -7.36 -1.23
C ALA A 92 -7.94 -7.10 -2.67
N GLY A 93 -6.63 -7.02 -2.91
CA GLY A 93 -6.12 -6.71 -4.23
C GLY A 93 -4.61 -6.85 -4.37
N LEU A 94 -4.11 -6.26 -5.44
CA LEU A 94 -2.70 -6.21 -5.79
C LEU A 94 -2.29 -4.77 -5.98
N ASN A 95 -1.11 -4.43 -5.46
CA ASN A 95 -0.43 -3.17 -5.70
C ASN A 95 0.80 -3.41 -6.56
N ALA A 96 0.94 -2.65 -7.65
CA ALA A 96 2.13 -2.59 -8.48
C ALA A 96 2.80 -1.22 -8.28
N PHE A 97 4.11 -1.20 -8.08
CA PHE A 97 4.83 0.02 -7.74
C PHE A 97 6.27 -0.02 -8.21
N PHE A 98 6.88 1.15 -8.24
CA PHE A 98 8.33 1.32 -8.23
C PHE A 98 8.76 1.75 -6.84
N MET A 99 9.87 1.20 -6.37
CA MET A 99 10.41 1.47 -5.04
C MET A 99 11.91 1.70 -5.14
N THR A 100 12.44 2.61 -4.33
CA THR A 100 13.88 2.80 -4.15
C THR A 100 14.27 2.30 -2.78
N ARG A 101 15.42 1.62 -2.69
CA ARG A 101 16.08 1.24 -1.45
C ARG A 101 17.58 1.38 -1.63
N GLU A 102 18.26 1.90 -0.64
CA GLU A 102 19.70 2.14 -0.72
C GLU A 102 20.52 0.84 -0.89
N ASP A 103 20.05 -0.23 -0.24
CA ASP A 103 20.67 -1.56 -0.25
C ASP A 103 20.30 -2.41 -1.50
N VAL A 104 19.49 -1.87 -2.41
CA VAL A 104 19.02 -2.57 -3.60
C VAL A 104 19.37 -1.76 -4.84
N ASP A 105 20.08 -2.38 -5.79
CA ASP A 105 20.44 -1.80 -7.10
C ASP A 105 21.00 -0.38 -7.02
N ASP A 106 21.86 -0.12 -6.02
CA ASP A 106 22.47 1.20 -5.75
C ASP A 106 21.44 2.34 -5.59
N GLY A 107 20.30 2.04 -4.97
CA GLY A 107 19.21 3.00 -4.77
C GLY A 107 18.37 3.29 -6.01
N ARG A 108 18.55 2.56 -7.09
CA ARG A 108 17.74 2.73 -8.31
C ARG A 108 16.31 2.22 -8.10
N PRO A 109 15.32 2.83 -8.78
CA PRO A 109 13.95 2.34 -8.72
C PRO A 109 13.83 0.93 -9.30
N PHE A 110 13.25 0.01 -8.54
CA PHE A 110 12.91 -1.35 -9.00
C PHE A 110 11.39 -1.60 -8.90
N PRO A 111 10.82 -2.41 -9.79
CA PRO A 111 9.40 -2.72 -9.76
C PRO A 111 9.07 -3.75 -8.68
N GLY A 112 7.85 -3.65 -8.13
CA GLY A 112 7.31 -4.63 -7.21
C GLY A 112 5.81 -4.83 -7.42
N VAL A 113 5.32 -6.01 -7.05
CA VAL A 113 3.89 -6.34 -6.98
C VAL A 113 3.62 -7.07 -5.68
N LEU A 114 2.68 -6.58 -4.89
CA LEU A 114 2.35 -7.13 -3.59
C LEU A 114 0.84 -7.33 -3.42
N PRO A 115 0.42 -8.46 -2.87
CA PRO A 115 -0.94 -8.64 -2.40
C PRO A 115 -1.20 -7.75 -1.18
N SER A 116 -2.40 -7.21 -1.09
CA SER A 116 -2.82 -6.38 0.02
C SER A 116 -4.26 -6.66 0.43
N LEU A 117 -4.52 -6.49 1.72
CA LEU A 117 -5.82 -6.51 2.34
C LEU A 117 -6.03 -5.16 3.03
N THR A 118 -7.14 -4.50 2.76
CA THR A 118 -7.53 -3.28 3.47
C THR A 118 -8.78 -3.55 4.29
N VAL A 119 -8.75 -3.23 5.56
CA VAL A 119 -9.91 -3.27 6.45
C VAL A 119 -10.12 -1.87 7.00
N GLY A 120 -11.32 -1.33 6.90
CA GLY A 120 -11.56 0.04 7.33
C GLY A 120 -13.01 0.46 7.37
N ASN A 121 -13.19 1.74 7.60
CA ASN A 121 -14.45 2.47 7.49
C ASN A 121 -14.19 3.79 6.75
N ARG A 122 -15.22 4.67 6.64
CA ARG A 122 -15.07 5.93 5.91
C ARG A 122 -14.02 6.90 6.49
N TYR A 123 -13.52 6.69 7.71
CA TYR A 123 -12.55 7.59 8.35
C TYR A 123 -11.15 6.98 8.43
N LEU A 124 -11.10 5.69 8.74
CA LEU A 124 -9.86 4.97 9.07
C LEU A 124 -9.79 3.66 8.32
N GLY A 125 -8.60 3.31 7.86
CA GLY A 125 -8.29 2.01 7.29
C GLY A 125 -6.95 1.47 7.78
N LEU A 126 -6.81 0.16 7.71
CA LEU A 126 -5.57 -0.57 7.92
C LEU A 126 -5.24 -1.35 6.66
N ASN A 127 -4.14 -1.02 6.02
CA ASN A 127 -3.58 -1.80 4.92
C ASN A 127 -2.61 -2.83 5.48
N LEU A 128 -2.81 -4.08 5.09
CA LEU A 128 -1.96 -5.22 5.38
C LEU A 128 -1.37 -5.69 4.06
N THR A 129 -0.04 -5.70 3.97
CA THR A 129 0.67 -6.18 2.78
C THR A 129 1.58 -7.32 3.19
N TYR A 130 1.56 -8.42 2.43
CA TYR A 130 2.41 -9.58 2.67
C TYR A 130 3.44 -9.71 1.57
N LEU A 131 4.70 -9.76 1.95
CA LEU A 131 5.84 -9.98 1.09
C LEU A 131 6.44 -11.36 1.39
N PRO A 132 6.20 -12.38 0.55
CA PRO A 132 6.84 -13.67 0.72
C PRO A 132 8.34 -13.59 0.38
N LYS A 133 9.15 -14.39 1.04
CA LYS A 133 10.62 -14.45 0.86
C LYS A 133 11.03 -14.54 -0.60
N GLN A 134 10.39 -15.43 -1.36
CA GLN A 134 10.70 -15.64 -2.77
C GLN A 134 10.44 -14.40 -3.63
N ALA A 135 9.49 -13.55 -3.24
CA ALA A 135 9.22 -12.30 -3.94
C ALA A 135 10.35 -11.29 -3.69
N VAL A 136 10.83 -11.17 -2.45
CA VAL A 136 11.99 -10.31 -2.14
C VAL A 136 13.21 -10.76 -2.94
N GLU A 137 13.58 -12.03 -2.86
CA GLU A 137 14.75 -12.58 -3.55
C GLU A 137 14.67 -12.38 -5.07
N LYS A 138 13.47 -12.51 -5.65
CA LYS A 138 13.26 -12.40 -7.10
C LYS A 138 13.35 -10.94 -7.59
N PHE A 139 12.76 -9.99 -6.83
CA PHE A 139 12.66 -8.61 -7.27
C PHE A 139 13.89 -7.79 -6.93
N THR A 140 14.62 -8.13 -5.88
CA THR A 140 15.78 -7.36 -5.43
C THR A 140 17.10 -7.96 -5.87
N ALA A 141 17.10 -9.17 -6.45
CA ALA A 141 18.29 -9.97 -6.71
C ALA A 141 19.22 -10.13 -5.48
N THR A 142 18.74 -9.71 -4.33
CA THR A 142 19.43 -9.75 -3.05
C THR A 142 18.89 -10.94 -2.26
N ARG A 143 19.75 -11.87 -1.91
CA ARG A 143 19.37 -12.92 -0.95
C ARG A 143 19.19 -12.28 0.40
N MET A 144 18.06 -12.52 1.04
CA MET A 144 17.91 -12.18 2.46
C MET A 144 19.04 -12.83 3.22
N GLN A 145 19.79 -12.05 3.98
CA GLN A 145 20.90 -12.57 4.79
C GLN A 145 20.37 -13.56 5.84
N ASP A 146 19.17 -13.30 6.36
CA ASP A 146 18.48 -14.20 7.27
C ASP A 146 17.68 -15.26 6.50
N GLN A 147 18.23 -16.47 6.46
CA GLN A 147 17.58 -17.62 5.82
C GLN A 147 16.34 -18.12 6.59
N SER A 148 16.18 -17.72 7.85
CA SER A 148 15.03 -18.12 8.68
C SER A 148 13.76 -17.34 8.37
N THR A 149 13.85 -16.13 7.85
CA THR A 149 12.68 -15.29 7.51
C THR A 149 11.84 -15.95 6.42
N SER A 150 10.57 -16.23 6.75
CA SER A 150 9.60 -16.84 5.83
C SER A 150 8.76 -15.83 5.07
N GLY A 151 8.72 -14.58 5.51
CA GLY A 151 8.02 -13.48 4.87
C GLY A 151 7.93 -12.26 5.77
N ILE A 152 7.42 -11.16 5.21
CA ILE A 152 7.26 -9.89 5.92
C ILE A 152 5.80 -9.44 5.79
N ILE A 153 5.18 -9.06 6.91
CA ILE A 153 3.89 -8.36 6.94
C ILE A 153 4.16 -6.89 7.18
N PHE A 154 3.63 -6.03 6.32
CA PHE A 154 3.75 -4.59 6.44
C PHE A 154 2.40 -3.96 6.75
N LEU A 155 2.37 -3.09 7.75
CA LEU A 155 1.19 -2.42 8.28
C LEU A 155 1.22 -0.94 7.93
N GLN A 156 0.11 -0.41 7.39
CA GLN A 156 -0.07 1.00 7.12
C GLN A 156 -1.45 1.45 7.60
N PHE A 157 -1.50 2.57 8.29
CA PHE A 157 -2.74 3.22 8.68
C PHE A 157 -3.13 4.25 7.62
N LYS A 158 -4.40 4.23 7.27
CA LYS A 158 -5.00 5.13 6.27
C LYS A 158 -6.02 6.02 6.96
N PHE A 159 -5.95 7.33 6.70
CA PHE A 159 -6.84 8.34 7.26
C PHE A 159 -7.50 9.07 6.09
N SER A 160 -8.82 8.95 5.95
CA SER A 160 -9.57 9.67 4.91
C SER A 160 -9.51 11.17 5.15
N MET A 161 -9.23 11.94 4.10
CA MET A 161 -9.21 13.41 4.16
C MET A 161 -10.59 14.02 3.86
N ASN A 162 -11.47 13.25 3.20
CA ASN A 162 -12.82 13.68 2.82
C ASN A 162 -13.84 12.56 3.13
N PRO A 163 -14.12 12.27 4.42
CA PRO A 163 -14.97 11.16 4.84
C PRO A 163 -16.47 11.41 4.58
#